data_f0a34ceff566a6dab3cc21b073231d40
#
_entry.id   f0a34ceff566a6dab3cc21b073231d40
#
_cell.length_a   1.000
_cell.length_b   1.000
_cell.length_c   1.000
_cell.angle_alpha   90.00
_cell.angle_beta   90.00
_cell.angle_gamma   90.00
#
_symmetry.space_group_name_H-M   'P 1'
#
loop_
_entity.id
_entity.type
_entity.pdbx_description
1 polymer ?
#
loop_
_entity_poly.entity_id
_entity_poly.type
_entity_poly.pdbx_seq_one_letter_code
_entity_poly.pdbx_strand_id
1 'polypeptide(L)'
;STLINRLLPDANLRTSEISDAHNTGMHTTTFSEMLPLPSGGYIIDTPGIKGFGTFNIEPEELSGYFKEIFRFSRDCRFSNCTHTHEPGCAVLKAVEDHYIAASRYQSYLSMLDDKEEGKYRKD
;
A
#
# COMPACT_ATOMS: atom_id res chain seq x y z
N SER A 1 3.83 11.88 -8.74
CA SER A 1 3.27 12.82 -9.70
C SER A 1 2.99 12.30 -11.08
N THR A 2 3.46 11.12 -11.38
CA THR A 2 3.20 10.53 -12.68
C THR A 2 1.71 10.40 -12.95
N LEU A 3 0.98 9.93 -11.95
CA LEU A 3 -0.46 9.78 -12.10
C LEU A 3 -1.15 11.14 -12.32
N ILE A 4 -0.72 12.14 -11.57
CA ILE A 4 -1.29 13.46 -11.68
C ILE A 4 -0.98 14.08 -13.03
N ASN A 5 0.22 13.84 -13.54
CA ASN A 5 0.58 14.34 -14.87
C ASN A 5 -0.28 13.74 -15.96
N ARG A 6 -0.73 12.51 -15.77
CA ARG A 6 -1.63 11.87 -16.72
C ARG A 6 -3.01 12.48 -16.66
N LEU A 7 -3.45 12.87 -15.49
CA LEU A 7 -4.77 13.46 -15.29
C LEU A 7 -4.78 14.95 -15.62
N LEU A 8 -3.67 15.62 -15.34
CA LEU A 8 -3.55 17.06 -15.51
C LEU A 8 -2.26 17.39 -16.26
N PRO A 9 -2.25 17.21 -17.56
CA PRO A 9 -1.03 17.45 -18.36
C PRO A 9 -0.49 18.87 -18.20
N ASP A 10 -1.36 19.84 -17.96
CA ASP A 10 -0.94 21.22 -17.85
C ASP A 10 -0.16 21.51 -16.56
N ALA A 11 -0.23 20.62 -15.59
CA ALA A 11 0.48 20.79 -14.34
C ALA A 11 1.87 20.17 -14.39
N ASN A 12 2.21 19.56 -15.48
CA ASN A 12 3.42 18.76 -15.61
C ASN A 12 4.72 19.54 -15.42
N LEU A 13 4.74 20.79 -15.83
CA LEU A 13 5.94 21.59 -15.77
C LEU A 13 6.54 21.72 -14.39
N ARG A 14 5.69 21.71 -13.41
CA ARG A 14 6.11 21.92 -12.05
C ARG A 14 7.00 20.80 -11.52
N THR A 15 6.64 19.57 -11.87
CA THR A 15 7.42 18.42 -11.42
C THR A 15 8.84 18.47 -11.97
N SER A 16 8.93 18.83 -13.22
CA SER A 16 10.23 18.87 -13.89
C SER A 16 11.13 19.93 -13.27
N GLU A 17 10.61 21.11 -13.02
CA GLU A 17 11.40 22.18 -12.45
C GLU A 17 11.92 21.86 -11.05
N ILE A 18 11.06 21.30 -10.25
CA ILE A 18 11.45 20.94 -8.89
C ILE A 18 12.54 19.89 -8.90
N SER A 19 12.42 18.96 -9.80
CA SER A 19 13.41 17.91 -9.91
C SER A 19 14.79 18.48 -10.26
N ASP A 20 14.80 19.40 -11.20
CA ASP A 20 16.06 20.02 -11.62
C ASP A 20 16.65 20.88 -10.53
N ALA A 21 15.83 21.61 -9.83
CA ALA A 21 16.30 22.50 -8.80
C ALA A 21 16.92 21.76 -7.64
N HIS A 22 16.37 20.65 -7.29
CA HIS A 22 16.83 19.96 -6.10
C HIS A 22 17.78 18.80 -6.38
N ASN A 23 17.86 18.34 -7.54
CA ASN A 23 18.85 17.39 -8.01
C ASN A 23 19.64 16.65 -6.94
N THR A 24 19.03 16.32 -5.85
CA THR A 24 19.71 15.67 -4.73
C THR A 24 19.05 14.37 -4.34
N GLY A 25 18.11 13.93 -5.14
CA GLY A 25 17.35 12.76 -4.78
C GLY A 25 16.27 13.04 -3.77
N MET A 26 16.09 14.30 -3.44
CA MET A 26 15.04 14.69 -2.52
C MET A 26 13.67 14.53 -3.15
N HIS A 27 12.66 14.58 -2.33
CA HIS A 27 11.30 14.52 -2.81
C HIS A 27 11.00 15.71 -3.70
N THR A 28 10.29 15.46 -4.80
CA THR A 28 9.89 16.53 -5.69
C THR A 28 8.72 17.31 -5.10
N THR A 29 8.00 16.71 -4.17
CA THR A 29 6.86 17.33 -3.52
C THR A 29 7.14 17.45 -2.03
N THR A 30 7.24 18.68 -1.54
CA THR A 30 7.46 18.93 -0.12
C THR A 30 6.20 19.34 0.61
N PHE A 31 5.19 19.80 -0.12
CA PHE A 31 3.91 20.22 0.45
C PHE A 31 2.79 19.50 -0.28
N SER A 32 1.70 19.27 0.44
CA SER A 32 0.49 18.78 -0.20
C SER A 32 -0.06 19.89 -1.07
N GLU A 33 -0.55 19.56 -2.22
CA GLU A 33 -1.09 20.54 -3.15
C GLU A 33 -2.42 20.05 -3.71
N MET A 34 -3.42 20.92 -3.66
CA MET A 34 -4.74 20.59 -4.16
C MET A 34 -4.90 21.16 -5.57
N LEU A 35 -5.16 20.29 -6.52
CA LEU A 35 -5.28 20.68 -7.93
C LEU A 35 -6.69 20.43 -8.42
N PRO A 36 -7.31 21.40 -9.10
CA PRO A 36 -8.66 21.18 -9.61
C PRO A 36 -8.66 20.25 -10.82
N LEU A 37 -9.69 19.44 -10.92
CA LEU A 37 -9.86 18.54 -12.06
C LEU A 37 -10.80 19.18 -13.06
N PRO A 38 -10.52 19.00 -14.37
CA PRO A 38 -11.40 19.56 -15.40
C PRO A 38 -12.83 19.05 -15.30
N SER A 39 -13.02 17.84 -14.81
CA SER A 39 -14.35 17.23 -14.71
C SER A 39 -15.07 17.63 -13.44
N GLY A 40 -14.44 18.43 -12.59
CA GLY A 40 -15.00 18.79 -11.30
C GLY A 40 -14.28 18.09 -10.17
N GLY A 41 -14.27 18.74 -9.01
CA GLY A 41 -13.57 18.18 -7.88
C GLY A 41 -12.08 18.51 -7.89
N TYR A 42 -11.35 17.88 -7.01
CA TYR A 42 -9.93 18.17 -6.81
C TYR A 42 -9.15 16.88 -6.60
N ILE A 43 -7.86 16.97 -6.86
CA ILE A 43 -6.94 15.88 -6.53
C ILE A 43 -5.85 16.49 -5.66
N ILE A 44 -5.44 15.77 -4.64
CA ILE A 44 -4.43 16.25 -3.71
C ILE A 44 -3.15 15.45 -3.91
N ASP A 45 -2.07 16.18 -4.20
CA ASP A 45 -0.74 15.58 -4.37
C ASP A 45 -0.01 15.70 -3.04
N THR A 46 0.24 14.58 -2.40
CA THR A 46 0.90 14.56 -1.12
C THR A 46 2.38 14.21 -1.28
N PRO A 47 3.22 14.61 -0.32
CA PRO A 47 4.62 14.20 -0.36
C PRO A 47 4.75 12.69 -0.37
N GLY A 48 5.84 12.21 -0.93
CA GLY A 48 6.06 10.78 -1.01
C GLY A 48 6.03 10.13 0.37
N ILE A 49 5.34 9.02 0.45
CA ILE A 49 5.24 8.26 1.70
C ILE A 49 5.91 6.90 1.58
N LYS A 50 6.77 6.79 0.60
CA LYS A 50 7.53 5.57 0.40
C LYS A 50 8.35 5.26 1.63
N GLY A 51 8.41 4.01 2.00
CA GLY A 51 9.15 3.62 3.17
C GLY A 51 8.33 3.63 4.46
N PHE A 52 7.06 3.97 4.34
CA PHE A 52 6.16 3.91 5.47
C PHE A 52 5.99 2.45 5.89
N GLY A 53 6.32 2.15 7.12
CA GLY A 53 6.19 0.79 7.62
C GLY A 53 5.07 0.64 8.61
N THR A 54 4.77 -0.60 8.93
CA THR A 54 3.77 -0.89 9.94
C THR A 54 4.49 -1.25 11.23
N PHE A 55 4.11 -0.64 12.33
CA PHE A 55 4.65 -1.00 13.62
C PHE A 55 3.52 -0.92 14.64
N ASN A 56 3.74 -1.55 15.80
CA ASN A 56 2.68 -1.72 16.81
C ASN A 56 1.58 -2.62 16.30
N ILE A 57 1.86 -3.40 15.25
CA ILE A 57 0.94 -4.38 14.73
C ILE A 57 1.70 -5.69 14.68
N GLU A 58 1.21 -6.69 15.38
CA GLU A 58 1.86 -7.98 15.36
C GLU A 58 1.56 -8.71 14.04
N PRO A 59 2.48 -9.59 13.59
CA PRO A 59 2.23 -10.33 12.35
C PRO A 59 0.89 -11.07 12.36
N GLU A 60 0.49 -11.59 13.50
CA GLU A 60 -0.76 -12.32 13.60
C GLU A 60 -1.97 -11.42 13.43
N GLU A 61 -1.81 -10.12 13.70
CA GLU A 61 -2.90 -9.17 13.59
C GLU A 61 -3.03 -8.55 12.22
N LEU A 62 -1.96 -8.62 11.44
CA LEU A 62 -1.90 -7.90 10.19
C LEU A 62 -3.03 -8.26 9.24
N SER A 63 -3.35 -9.53 9.15
CA SER A 63 -4.41 -9.99 8.24
C SER A 63 -5.76 -9.39 8.58
N GLY A 64 -5.98 -9.05 9.85
CA GLY A 64 -7.26 -8.48 10.29
C GLY A 64 -7.54 -7.11 9.73
N TYR A 65 -6.50 -6.43 9.24
CA TYR A 65 -6.66 -5.10 8.66
C TYR A 65 -6.96 -5.12 7.17
N PHE A 66 -6.97 -6.30 6.57
CA PHE A 66 -7.42 -6.47 5.18
C PHE A 66 -8.82 -7.02 5.26
N LYS A 67 -9.80 -6.22 4.91
CA LYS A 67 -11.22 -6.59 5.10
C LYS A 67 -11.57 -7.95 4.54
N GLU A 68 -11.17 -8.21 3.31
CA GLU A 68 -11.52 -9.47 2.68
C GLU A 68 -10.79 -10.65 3.31
N ILE A 69 -9.57 -10.45 3.73
CA ILE A 69 -8.80 -11.51 4.39
C ILE A 69 -9.43 -11.79 5.75
N PHE A 70 -9.78 -10.75 6.47
CA PHE A 70 -10.41 -10.91 7.78
C PHE A 70 -11.73 -11.67 7.66
N ARG A 71 -12.50 -11.36 6.63
CA ARG A 71 -13.78 -11.99 6.41
C ARG A 71 -13.67 -13.51 6.29
N PHE A 72 -12.71 -13.98 5.51
CA PHE A 72 -12.53 -15.42 5.29
C PHE A 72 -11.71 -16.09 6.38
N SER A 73 -10.99 -15.31 7.18
CA SER A 73 -10.13 -15.89 8.21
C SER A 73 -10.92 -16.63 9.29
N ARG A 74 -12.18 -16.30 9.43
CA ARG A 74 -13.02 -16.94 10.43
C ARG A 74 -13.17 -18.44 10.20
N ASP A 75 -13.02 -18.86 8.95
CA ASP A 75 -13.21 -20.25 8.58
C ASP A 75 -11.91 -21.02 8.56
N CYS A 76 -10.80 -20.40 8.94
CA CYS A 76 -9.52 -21.09 9.00
C CYS A 76 -9.52 -22.12 10.13
N ARG A 77 -8.79 -23.20 9.89
CA ARG A 77 -8.69 -24.26 10.86
C ARG A 77 -8.04 -23.79 12.17
N PHE A 78 -7.05 -22.92 12.07
CA PHE A 78 -6.33 -22.44 13.24
C PHE A 78 -6.67 -21.00 13.49
N SER A 79 -6.85 -20.63 14.76
CA SER A 79 -7.19 -19.27 15.15
C SER A 79 -6.02 -18.31 14.93
N ASN A 80 -4.80 -18.82 14.95
CA ASN A 80 -3.61 -17.98 14.75
C ASN A 80 -3.01 -18.17 13.36
N CYS A 81 -3.84 -18.49 12.39
CA CYS A 81 -3.39 -18.73 11.03
C CYS A 81 -2.79 -17.46 10.43
N THR A 82 -1.63 -17.60 9.81
CA THR A 82 -0.99 -16.48 9.11
C THR A 82 -1.33 -16.47 7.62
N HIS A 83 -2.06 -17.47 7.17
CA HIS A 83 -2.55 -17.54 5.79
C HIS A 83 -1.42 -17.66 4.78
N THR A 84 -0.36 -18.36 5.16
CA THR A 84 0.78 -18.56 4.26
C THR A 84 0.98 -20.01 3.92
N HIS A 85 1.03 -20.86 4.92
CA HIS A 85 1.32 -22.28 4.69
C HIS A 85 0.48 -23.22 5.52
N GLU A 86 -0.39 -22.69 6.35
CA GLU A 86 -1.17 -23.53 7.25
C GLU A 86 -2.19 -24.39 6.49
N PRO A 87 -2.31 -25.66 6.84
CA PRO A 87 -3.34 -26.48 6.20
C PRO A 87 -4.71 -26.05 6.67
N GLY A 88 -5.70 -26.15 5.77
CA GLY A 88 -7.05 -25.75 6.11
C GLY A 88 -7.25 -24.25 6.18
N CYS A 89 -6.38 -23.49 5.51
CA CYS A 89 -6.52 -22.03 5.51
C CYS A 89 -7.63 -21.60 4.53
N ALA A 90 -8.66 -20.98 5.07
CA ALA A 90 -9.78 -20.51 4.26
C ALA A 90 -9.39 -19.34 3.38
N VAL A 91 -8.41 -18.54 3.80
CA VAL A 91 -7.95 -17.40 3.01
C VAL A 91 -7.24 -17.88 1.75
N LEU A 92 -6.37 -18.88 1.88
CA LEU A 92 -5.67 -19.42 0.72
C LEU A 92 -6.67 -19.99 -0.28
N LYS A 93 -7.69 -20.66 0.22
CA LYS A 93 -8.72 -21.20 -0.65
C LYS A 93 -9.50 -20.08 -1.33
N ALA A 94 -9.79 -19.01 -0.62
CA ALA A 94 -10.52 -17.90 -1.19
C ALA A 94 -9.72 -17.20 -2.28
N VAL A 95 -8.40 -17.12 -2.12
CA VAL A 95 -7.55 -16.55 -3.18
C VAL A 95 -7.58 -17.47 -4.40
N GLU A 96 -7.50 -18.77 -4.18
CA GLU A 96 -7.53 -19.74 -5.27
C GLU A 96 -8.85 -19.68 -6.01
N ASP A 97 -9.95 -19.50 -5.28
CA ASP A 97 -11.29 -19.43 -5.88
C ASP A 97 -11.66 -18.03 -6.36
N HIS A 98 -10.73 -17.10 -6.30
CA HIS A 98 -10.91 -15.72 -6.79
C HIS A 98 -11.90 -14.88 -5.98
N TYR A 99 -12.17 -15.26 -4.74
CA TYR A 99 -12.98 -14.43 -3.84
C TYR A 99 -12.12 -13.32 -3.23
N ILE A 100 -10.81 -13.50 -3.21
CA ILE A 100 -9.87 -12.48 -2.78
C ILE A 100 -8.93 -12.24 -3.95
N ALA A 101 -8.75 -10.97 -4.33
CA ALA A 101 -7.87 -10.65 -5.44
C ALA A 101 -6.43 -11.05 -5.12
N ALA A 102 -5.76 -11.65 -6.10
CA ALA A 102 -4.38 -12.06 -5.90
C ALA A 102 -3.49 -10.88 -5.53
N SER A 103 -3.75 -9.70 -6.09
CA SER A 103 -2.96 -8.52 -5.80
C SER A 103 -3.08 -8.11 -4.33
N ARG A 104 -4.26 -8.25 -3.77
CA ARG A 104 -4.47 -7.94 -2.35
C ARG A 104 -3.70 -8.90 -1.47
N TYR A 105 -3.73 -10.17 -1.83
CA TYR A 105 -3.01 -11.17 -1.07
C TYR A 105 -1.51 -10.94 -1.16
N GLN A 106 -1.02 -10.56 -2.34
CA GLN A 106 0.40 -10.25 -2.50
C GLN A 106 0.81 -9.05 -1.66
N SER A 107 -0.05 -8.05 -1.57
CA SER A 107 0.23 -6.90 -0.71
C SER A 107 0.34 -7.32 0.75
N TYR A 108 -0.54 -8.20 1.18
CA TYR A 108 -0.49 -8.73 2.53
C TYR A 108 0.83 -9.46 2.79
N LEU A 109 1.24 -10.32 1.86
CA LEU A 109 2.48 -11.06 2.02
C LEU A 109 3.69 -10.14 2.08
N SER A 110 3.68 -9.11 1.26
CA SER A 110 4.78 -8.15 1.24
C SER A 110 4.90 -7.43 2.59
N MET A 111 3.79 -7.02 3.14
CA MET A 111 3.80 -6.33 4.43
C MET A 111 4.20 -7.27 5.55
N LEU A 112 3.78 -8.52 5.47
CA LEU A 112 4.13 -9.51 6.48
C LEU A 112 5.64 -9.76 6.47
N ASP A 113 6.22 -9.86 5.29
CA ASP A 113 7.64 -10.07 5.13
C ASP A 113 8.44 -8.90 5.70
N ASP A 114 7.98 -7.68 5.44
CA ASP A 114 8.64 -6.50 5.96
C ASP A 114 8.64 -6.48 7.49
N LYS A 115 7.55 -6.90 8.08
CA LYS A 115 7.46 -6.94 9.53
C LYS A 115 8.42 -7.95 10.12
N GLU A 116 8.50 -9.11 9.51
CA GLU A 116 9.38 -10.15 10.02
C GLU A 116 10.84 -9.74 9.91
N GLU A 117 11.19 -9.07 8.84
CA GLU A 117 12.56 -8.62 8.65
C GLU A 117 12.89 -7.36 9.42
N GLY A 118 11.88 -6.67 9.89
CA GLY A 118 12.09 -5.46 10.65
C GLY A 118 12.65 -4.31 9.84
N LYS A 119 12.38 -4.29 8.56
CA LYS A 119 12.96 -3.30 7.67
C LYS A 119 12.68 -1.86 8.05
N TYR A 120 11.51 -1.63 8.59
CA TYR A 120 11.10 -0.27 8.88
C TYR A 120 11.24 0.10 10.34
N ARG A 121 11.78 -0.79 11.12
CA ARG A 121 11.93 -0.52 12.54
C ARG A 121 13.35 -0.23 12.96
N LYS A 122 14.25 -0.31 12.07
CA LYS A 122 15.65 -0.15 12.40
C LYS A 122 16.05 1.30 12.53
N ASP A 123 15.28 2.16 12.04
CA ASP A 123 15.57 3.57 12.14
C ASP A 123 14.89 4.19 13.32
#